data_5be4ebed34b33ba2e8386fef2757d591
#
_entry.id   5be4ebed34b33ba2e8386fef2757d591
#
_cell.length_a   1.000
_cell.length_b   1.000
_cell.length_c   1.000
_cell.angle_alpha   90.00
_cell.angle_beta   90.00
_cell.angle_gamma   90.00
#
_symmetry.space_group_name_H-M   'P 1'
#
loop_
_entity.id
_entity.type
_entity.pdbx_description
1 polymer ?
#
loop_
_entity_poly.entity_id
_entity_poly.type
_entity_poly.pdbx_seq_one_letter_code
_entity_poly.pdbx_strand_id
1 'polypeptide(L)'
;MNDSEILMNPNELVRFFKKNPAEFTKEDIIRFCEANGIEMVNFRYAAEDGKLKTLNFVISSREHLDTILSDGERVDGSNLFSFIEAGSSDLYVIPRYRTAYMNPFAGVPTLELLCSFYDSDGKPLESAP
;
A
#
# COMPACT_ATOMS: atom_id res chain seq x y z
N MET A 1 19.41 12.61 -2.97
CA MET A 1 20.19 11.69 -2.07
C MET A 1 21.53 11.42 -2.68
N ASN A 2 22.58 11.41 -1.87
CA ASN A 2 23.89 10.97 -2.31
C ASN A 2 24.05 9.46 -2.08
N ASP A 3 25.10 8.86 -2.65
CA ASP A 3 25.32 7.42 -2.56
C ASP A 3 25.46 6.90 -1.13
N SER A 4 26.09 7.68 -0.26
CA SER A 4 26.27 7.30 1.15
C SER A 4 24.91 7.26 1.88
N GLU A 5 24.06 8.24 1.66
CA GLU A 5 22.71 8.27 2.24
C GLU A 5 21.86 7.11 1.76
N ILE A 6 21.96 6.77 0.47
CA ILE A 6 21.22 5.65 -0.12
C ILE A 6 21.64 4.33 0.52
N LEU A 7 22.94 4.09 0.62
CA LEU A 7 23.47 2.83 1.16
C LEU A 7 23.12 2.65 2.64
N MET A 8 23.00 3.74 3.39
CA MET A 8 22.68 3.69 4.81
C MET A 8 21.20 3.78 5.12
N ASN A 9 20.35 3.93 4.10
CA ASN A 9 18.93 4.03 4.31
C ASN A 9 18.35 2.68 4.77
N PRO A 10 17.53 2.64 5.84
CA PRO A 10 16.97 1.38 6.33
C PRO A 10 15.91 0.78 5.38
N ASN A 11 15.35 1.57 4.46
CA ASN A 11 14.36 1.08 3.53
C ASN A 11 15.04 0.36 2.36
N GLU A 12 14.78 -0.94 2.21
CA GLU A 12 15.38 -1.75 1.15
C GLU A 12 15.03 -1.27 -0.25
N LEU A 13 13.82 -0.71 -0.45
CA LEU A 13 13.41 -0.19 -1.75
C LEU A 13 14.25 1.03 -2.15
N VAL A 14 14.57 1.89 -1.20
CA VAL A 14 15.45 3.03 -1.47
C VAL A 14 16.83 2.54 -1.91
N ARG A 15 17.38 1.54 -1.24
CA ARG A 15 18.68 0.96 -1.63
C ARG A 15 18.62 0.30 -3.00
N PHE A 16 17.51 -0.40 -3.30
CA PHE A 16 17.33 -1.10 -4.56
C PHE A 16 17.23 -0.15 -5.76
N PHE A 17 16.38 0.88 -5.64
CA PHE A 17 16.15 1.82 -6.74
C PHE A 17 17.12 2.98 -6.77
N LYS A 18 17.81 3.26 -5.66
CA LYS A 18 18.72 4.40 -5.50
C LYS A 18 18.04 5.73 -5.78
N LYS A 19 16.81 5.87 -5.29
CA LYS A 19 16.05 7.11 -5.43
C LYS A 19 15.16 7.38 -4.23
N ASN A 20 14.69 8.62 -4.13
CA ASN A 20 13.83 9.07 -3.04
C ASN A 20 12.47 8.36 -3.11
N PRO A 21 11.90 7.93 -1.97
CA PRO A 21 10.55 7.30 -1.96
C PRO A 21 9.46 8.13 -2.64
N ALA A 22 9.55 9.45 -2.62
CA ALA A 22 8.58 10.30 -3.30
C ALA A 22 8.54 10.08 -4.81
N GLU A 23 9.58 9.45 -5.38
CA GLU A 23 9.68 9.16 -6.80
C GLU A 23 9.26 7.72 -7.15
N PHE A 24 8.85 6.92 -6.17
CA PHE A 24 8.42 5.54 -6.42
C PHE A 24 7.15 5.51 -7.26
N THR A 25 7.15 4.65 -8.28
CA THR A 25 6.00 4.44 -9.16
C THR A 25 5.46 3.02 -8.99
N LYS A 26 4.28 2.78 -9.56
CA LYS A 26 3.70 1.42 -9.58
C LYS A 26 4.67 0.42 -10.22
N GLU A 27 5.27 0.79 -11.34
CA GLU A 27 6.23 -0.07 -12.04
C GLU A 27 7.44 -0.39 -11.18
N ASP A 28 7.92 0.56 -10.39
CA ASP A 28 9.01 0.31 -9.44
C ASP A 28 8.61 -0.76 -8.42
N ILE A 29 7.41 -0.64 -7.85
CA ILE A 29 6.91 -1.60 -6.87
C ILE A 29 6.83 -3.01 -7.49
N ILE A 30 6.28 -3.11 -8.70
CA ILE A 30 6.19 -4.38 -9.42
C ILE A 30 7.58 -4.98 -9.65
N ARG A 31 8.53 -4.18 -10.13
CA ARG A 31 9.89 -4.66 -10.37
C ARG A 31 10.58 -5.13 -9.10
N PHE A 32 10.39 -4.42 -7.99
CA PHE A 32 10.94 -4.82 -6.71
C PHE A 32 10.38 -6.18 -6.27
N CYS A 33 9.07 -6.36 -6.39
CA CYS A 33 8.41 -7.61 -6.02
C CYS A 33 8.91 -8.78 -6.87
N GLU A 34 9.07 -8.59 -8.17
CA GLU A 34 9.58 -9.63 -9.05
C GLU A 34 11.04 -9.98 -8.77
N ALA A 35 11.87 -8.96 -8.55
CA ALA A 35 13.30 -9.15 -8.33
C ALA A 35 13.62 -9.80 -6.98
N ASN A 36 12.77 -9.60 -5.98
CA ASN A 36 13.02 -10.02 -4.60
C ASN A 36 12.11 -11.16 -4.13
N GLY A 37 11.35 -11.76 -5.03
CA GLY A 37 10.52 -12.92 -4.71
C GLY A 37 9.44 -12.62 -3.67
N ILE A 38 8.81 -11.45 -3.75
CA ILE A 38 7.78 -11.04 -2.81
C ILE A 38 6.54 -11.92 -3.00
N GLU A 39 6.09 -12.57 -1.94
CA GLU A 39 4.96 -13.50 -1.98
C GLU A 39 3.67 -12.87 -1.47
N MET A 40 3.77 -11.86 -0.60
CA MET A 40 2.60 -11.18 -0.02
C MET A 40 2.77 -9.67 -0.07
N VAL A 41 1.65 -8.99 -0.29
CA VAL A 41 1.57 -7.53 -0.18
C VAL A 41 0.47 -7.20 0.81
N ASN A 42 0.76 -6.34 1.77
CA ASN A 42 -0.19 -5.89 2.77
C ASN A 42 -0.51 -4.42 2.56
N PHE A 43 -1.81 -4.11 2.50
CA PHE A 43 -2.30 -2.73 2.52
C PHE A 43 -2.70 -2.37 3.94
N ARG A 44 -2.07 -1.37 4.51
CA ARG A 44 -2.37 -0.88 5.85
C ARG A 44 -3.12 0.42 5.78
N TYR A 45 -4.17 0.55 6.57
CA TYR A 45 -5.00 1.75 6.60
C TYR A 45 -5.49 2.00 8.02
N ALA A 46 -5.80 3.27 8.33
CA ALA A 46 -6.29 3.65 9.65
C ALA A 46 -7.81 3.62 9.67
N ALA A 47 -8.40 2.90 10.64
CA ALA A 47 -9.83 2.90 10.88
C ALA A 47 -10.23 4.05 11.83
N GLU A 48 -11.54 4.26 12.03
CA GLU A 48 -12.08 5.33 12.87
C GLU A 48 -11.54 5.29 14.31
N ASP A 49 -11.30 4.10 14.83
CA ASP A 49 -10.78 3.93 16.19
C ASP A 49 -9.29 4.24 16.33
N GLY A 50 -8.66 4.69 15.26
CA GLY A 50 -7.23 4.99 15.23
C GLY A 50 -6.32 3.79 15.08
N LYS A 51 -6.87 2.58 15.03
CA LYS A 51 -6.08 1.37 14.86
C LYS A 51 -5.77 1.11 13.41
N LEU A 52 -4.57 0.61 13.14
CA LEU A 52 -4.21 0.16 11.81
C LEU A 52 -4.87 -1.18 11.52
N LYS A 53 -5.52 -1.26 10.38
CA LYS A 53 -6.04 -2.49 9.81
C LYS A 53 -5.15 -2.93 8.66
N THR A 54 -5.23 -4.20 8.31
CA THR A 54 -4.38 -4.76 7.26
C THR A 54 -5.21 -5.62 6.32
N LEU A 55 -5.07 -5.39 5.01
CA LEU A 55 -5.57 -6.29 3.98
C LEU A 55 -4.37 -7.05 3.43
N ASN A 56 -4.46 -8.37 3.44
CA ASN A 56 -3.38 -9.25 3.02
C ASN A 56 -3.66 -9.81 1.63
N PHE A 57 -2.69 -9.68 0.72
CA PHE A 57 -2.81 -10.24 -0.63
C PHE A 57 -1.68 -11.23 -0.88
N VAL A 58 -2.03 -12.46 -1.23
CA VAL A 58 -1.07 -13.42 -1.75
C VAL A 58 -0.92 -13.14 -3.24
N ILE A 59 0.29 -12.87 -3.69
CA ILE A 59 0.53 -12.48 -5.07
C ILE A 59 0.60 -13.74 -5.94
N SER A 60 -0.37 -13.89 -6.85
CA SER A 60 -0.46 -15.05 -7.72
C SER A 60 0.12 -14.81 -9.12
N SER A 61 0.21 -13.54 -9.55
CA SER A 61 0.72 -13.18 -10.86
C SER A 61 1.07 -11.70 -10.91
N ARG A 62 1.82 -11.31 -11.95
CA ARG A 62 2.12 -9.90 -12.21
C ARG A 62 0.83 -9.11 -12.47
N GLU A 63 -0.11 -9.69 -13.21
CA GLU A 63 -1.39 -9.05 -13.51
C GLU A 63 -2.21 -8.80 -12.27
N HIS A 64 -2.22 -9.74 -11.33
CA HIS A 64 -2.89 -9.58 -10.04
C HIS A 64 -2.27 -8.42 -9.26
N LEU A 65 -0.94 -8.40 -9.17
CA LEU A 65 -0.23 -7.34 -8.47
C LEU A 65 -0.50 -5.97 -9.11
N ASP A 66 -0.44 -5.88 -10.44
CA ASP A 66 -0.74 -4.64 -11.16
C ASP A 66 -2.15 -4.15 -10.84
N THR A 67 -3.13 -5.05 -10.85
CA THR A 67 -4.52 -4.71 -10.56
C THR A 67 -4.69 -4.15 -9.15
N ILE A 68 -4.17 -4.81 -8.13
CA ILE A 68 -4.33 -4.32 -6.75
C ILE A 68 -3.59 -3.01 -6.50
N LEU A 69 -2.44 -2.81 -7.14
CA LEU A 69 -1.69 -1.55 -7.00
C LEU A 69 -2.36 -0.39 -7.73
N SER A 70 -3.03 -0.65 -8.85
CA SER A 70 -3.70 0.39 -9.65
C SER A 70 -5.07 0.75 -9.08
N ASP A 71 -5.88 -0.25 -8.77
CA ASP A 71 -7.30 -0.07 -8.45
C ASP A 71 -7.56 -0.08 -6.94
N GLY A 72 -6.61 -0.57 -6.17
CA GLY A 72 -6.79 -0.75 -4.74
C GLY A 72 -7.80 -1.85 -4.43
N GLU A 73 -8.37 -1.80 -3.25
CA GLU A 73 -9.35 -2.77 -2.79
C GLU A 73 -10.59 -2.05 -2.29
N ARG A 74 -11.76 -2.55 -2.67
CA ARG A 74 -13.03 -2.01 -2.19
C ARG A 74 -13.31 -2.54 -0.78
N VAL A 75 -13.67 -1.66 0.13
CA VAL A 75 -14.05 -2.02 1.50
C VAL A 75 -15.39 -1.40 1.85
N ASP A 76 -16.09 -1.98 2.83
CA ASP A 76 -17.35 -1.43 3.29
C ASP A 76 -17.06 -0.34 4.32
N GLY A 77 -17.23 0.91 3.91
CA GLY A 77 -16.95 2.06 4.75
C GLY A 77 -17.86 2.18 5.97
N SER A 78 -19.08 1.64 5.92
CA SER A 78 -19.99 1.69 7.06
C SER A 78 -19.50 0.83 8.23
N ASN A 79 -18.68 -0.17 7.97
CA ASN A 79 -18.04 -0.98 9.01
C ASN A 79 -16.77 -0.34 9.56
N LEU A 80 -16.21 0.64 8.87
CA LEU A 80 -14.96 1.30 9.25
C LEU A 80 -15.20 2.67 9.89
N PHE A 81 -16.21 3.39 9.42
CA PHE A 81 -16.49 4.77 9.83
C PHE A 81 -17.98 4.94 10.11
N SER A 82 -18.33 5.33 11.33
CA SER A 82 -19.72 5.47 11.75
C SER A 82 -20.47 6.60 11.02
N PHE A 83 -19.76 7.56 10.42
CA PHE A 83 -20.38 8.66 9.70
C PHE A 83 -20.80 8.30 8.27
N ILE A 84 -20.46 7.08 7.79
CA ILE A 84 -20.79 6.65 6.44
C ILE A 84 -22.09 5.84 6.48
N GLU A 85 -23.06 6.26 5.68
CA GLU A 85 -24.34 5.58 5.60
C GLU A 85 -24.26 4.30 4.81
N ALA A 86 -25.08 3.30 5.17
CA ALA A 86 -25.07 1.98 4.54
C ALA A 86 -25.41 2.07 3.09
N GLY A 87 -25.90 2.69 2.36
CA GLY A 87 -26.12 2.74 0.91
C GLY A 87 -25.03 3.43 0.13
N SER A 88 -24.12 4.12 0.84
CA SER A 88 -23.04 4.91 0.24
C SER A 88 -21.69 4.49 0.79
N SER A 89 -21.57 3.22 1.18
CA SER A 89 -20.45 2.76 1.98
C SER A 89 -19.27 2.22 1.18
N ASP A 90 -19.34 2.16 -0.14
CA ASP A 90 -18.24 1.65 -0.95
C ASP A 90 -17.06 2.61 -0.95
N LEU A 91 -15.97 2.19 -0.32
CA LEU A 91 -14.72 2.92 -0.30
C LEU A 91 -13.63 2.09 -0.97
N TYR A 92 -12.63 2.78 -1.49
CA TYR A 92 -11.46 2.15 -2.08
C TYR A 92 -10.23 2.50 -1.28
N VAL A 93 -9.47 1.47 -0.93
CA VAL A 93 -8.19 1.61 -0.23
C VAL A 93 -7.11 1.54 -1.31
N ILE A 94 -6.45 2.65 -1.59
CA ILE A 94 -5.46 2.74 -2.67
C ILE A 94 -4.08 2.99 -2.07
N PRO A 95 -3.08 2.17 -2.42
CA PRO A 95 -1.76 2.28 -1.83
C PRO A 95 -1.02 3.53 -2.29
N ARG A 96 -0.26 4.12 -1.37
CA ARG A 96 0.68 5.20 -1.67
C ARG A 96 2.06 4.58 -1.87
N TYR A 97 2.56 4.61 -3.09
CA TYR A 97 3.80 3.90 -3.45
C TYR A 97 5.01 4.38 -2.65
N ARG A 98 5.05 5.65 -2.30
CA ARG A 98 6.15 6.23 -1.52
C ARG A 98 6.26 5.64 -0.10
N THR A 99 5.24 4.94 0.36
CA THR A 99 5.22 4.36 1.71
C THR A 99 5.71 2.92 1.75
N ALA A 100 6.06 2.33 0.61
CA ALA A 100 6.42 0.92 0.52
C ALA A 100 7.65 0.58 1.37
N TYR A 101 7.55 -0.50 2.14
CA TYR A 101 8.68 -1.01 2.92
C TYR A 101 8.53 -2.52 3.13
N MET A 102 9.66 -3.19 3.41
CA MET A 102 9.65 -4.62 3.69
C MET A 102 9.30 -4.87 5.14
N ASN A 103 8.46 -5.89 5.38
CA ASN A 103 8.12 -6.31 6.73
C ASN A 103 9.21 -7.25 7.26
N PRO A 104 10.02 -6.82 8.25
CA PRO A 104 11.13 -7.65 8.74
C PRO A 104 10.68 -8.81 9.62
N PHE A 105 9.41 -8.82 10.04
CA PHE A 105 8.89 -9.82 10.98
C PHE A 105 8.02 -10.88 10.32
N ALA A 106 7.76 -10.77 9.01
CA ALA A 106 6.93 -11.73 8.31
C ALA A 106 7.71 -13.02 8.04
N GLY A 107 7.02 -14.16 8.12
CA GLY A 107 7.62 -15.46 7.84
C GLY A 107 7.89 -15.73 6.37
N VAL A 108 7.27 -14.97 5.47
CA VAL A 108 7.51 -15.01 4.02
C VAL A 108 7.82 -13.58 3.56
N PRO A 109 8.53 -13.40 2.42
CA PRO A 109 8.82 -12.06 1.92
C PRO A 109 7.53 -11.27 1.68
N THR A 110 7.33 -10.19 2.44
CA THR A 110 6.10 -9.40 2.47
C THR A 110 6.41 -7.93 2.33
N LEU A 111 5.73 -7.27 1.39
CA LEU A 111 5.80 -5.82 1.18
C LEU A 111 4.62 -5.15 1.87
N GLU A 112 4.89 -4.08 2.60
CA GLU A 112 3.85 -3.28 3.27
C GLU A 112 3.70 -1.94 2.57
N LEU A 113 2.46 -1.49 2.42
CA LEU A 113 2.14 -0.16 1.87
C LEU A 113 1.06 0.49 2.72
N LEU A 114 1.22 1.76 3.02
CA LEU A 114 0.17 2.56 3.65
C LEU A 114 -0.78 3.05 2.56
N CYS A 115 -2.07 3.08 2.88
CA CYS A 115 -3.10 3.38 1.90
C CYS A 115 -3.93 4.59 2.31
N SER A 116 -4.54 5.23 1.31
CA SER A 116 -5.50 6.31 1.49
C SER A 116 -6.88 5.83 1.08
N PHE A 117 -7.92 6.49 1.61
CA PHE A 117 -9.30 6.18 1.27
C PHE A 117 -9.80 7.09 0.15
N TYR A 118 -10.54 6.51 -0.78
CA TYR A 118 -11.20 7.21 -1.87
C TYR A 118 -12.65 6.75 -1.96
N ASP A 119 -13.54 7.64 -2.39
CA ASP A 119 -14.94 7.29 -2.63
C ASP A 119 -15.09 6.59 -4.00
N SER A 120 -16.33 6.19 -4.34
CA SER A 120 -16.61 5.49 -5.59
C SER A 120 -16.36 6.35 -6.84
N ASP A 121 -16.27 7.67 -6.68
CA ASP A 121 -15.95 8.60 -7.78
C ASP A 121 -14.46 8.88 -7.90
N GLY A 122 -13.63 8.23 -7.09
CA GLY A 122 -12.18 8.42 -7.11
C GLY A 122 -11.69 9.65 -6.38
N LYS A 123 -12.53 10.26 -5.54
CA LYS A 123 -12.14 11.44 -4.75
C LYS A 123 -11.62 11.03 -3.38
N PRO A 124 -10.58 11.70 -2.87
CA PRO A 124 -10.11 11.42 -1.51
C PRO A 124 -11.21 11.62 -0.48
N LEU A 125 -11.27 10.72 0.49
CA LEU A 125 -12.22 10.83 1.60
C LEU A 125 -11.63 11.76 2.67
N GLU A 126 -12.06 13.01 2.69
CA GLU A 126 -11.47 14.06 3.53
C GLU A 126 -11.60 13.81 5.03
N SER A 127 -12.66 13.12 5.45
CA SER A 127 -12.88 12.84 6.87
C SER A 127 -12.24 11.54 7.35
N ALA A 128 -11.56 10.81 6.49
CA ALA A 128 -10.84 9.62 6.89
C ALA A 128 -9.52 9.98 7.59
N PRO A 129 -9.12 9.23 8.62
CA PRO A 129 -7.83 9.44 9.28
C PRO A 129 -6.64 9.26 8.36
#